data_c529c59f6d38783eaaad70f46330a238
#
_entry.id   c529c59f6d38783eaaad70f46330a238
#
_cell.length_a   1.000
_cell.length_b   1.000
_cell.length_c   1.000
_cell.angle_alpha   90.00
_cell.angle_beta   90.00
_cell.angle_gamma   90.00
#
_symmetry.space_group_name_H-M   'P 1'
#
loop_
_entity.id
_entity.type
_entity.pdbx_description
1 polymer ?
#
loop_
_entity_poly.entity_id
_entity_poly.type
_entity_poly.pdbx_seq_one_letter_code
_entity_poly.pdbx_strand_id
1 'polypeptide(L)'
;MLAKLFVSLLNFSPALKRAAWKWWYQRLAHRGRETDWSFMNYGFTPRNGEITLELLPQDEANRLFIQLYDYAASQIPINGLKVLEVGSGRGGGASFVTRYHHPSEMAGLDYSQSAIELSRRLHKDVSNLQFVQGDAESLLFEDNTFDAVINVESSHCYGNMAQFVKEVSRVLKPGGYFSWVDLRSKEMLAEME
;
A
#
# COMPACT_ATOMS: atom_id res chain seq x y z
N MET A 1 11.26 9.30 26.61
CA MET A 1 10.26 8.85 27.62
C MET A 1 8.84 9.06 27.11
N LEU A 2 8.45 10.25 26.67
CA LEU A 2 7.11 10.55 26.11
C LEU A 2 6.73 9.72 24.88
N ALA A 3 7.65 9.47 23.93
CA ALA A 3 7.39 8.65 22.75
C ALA A 3 7.08 7.18 23.08
N LYS A 4 7.80 6.58 24.06
CA LYS A 4 7.53 5.21 24.51
C LYS A 4 6.18 5.09 25.23
N LEU A 5 5.78 6.13 25.99
CA LEU A 5 4.46 6.19 26.65
C LEU A 5 3.34 6.33 25.61
N PHE A 6 3.56 7.12 24.57
CA PHE A 6 2.62 7.29 23.45
C PHE A 6 2.42 5.99 22.67
N VAL A 7 3.51 5.29 22.32
CA VAL A 7 3.45 3.98 21.65
C VAL A 7 2.75 2.93 22.54
N SER A 8 3.02 2.93 23.85
CA SER A 8 2.36 2.02 24.80
C SER A 8 0.85 2.30 24.91
N LEU A 9 0.43 3.57 24.92
CA LEU A 9 -0.99 3.97 24.89
C LEU A 9 -1.70 3.55 23.59
N LEU A 10 -1.01 3.62 22.45
CA LEU A 10 -1.57 3.19 21.16
C LEU A 10 -1.82 1.67 21.11
N ASN A 11 -1.01 0.88 21.82
CA ASN A 11 -1.18 -0.57 21.89
C ASN A 11 -2.33 -1.01 22.81
N PHE A 12 -2.89 -0.10 23.64
CA PHE A 12 -3.96 -0.43 24.60
C PHE A 12 -5.36 -0.56 23.96
N SER A 13 -5.57 0.02 22.75
CA SER A 13 -6.84 -0.07 22.05
C SER A 13 -6.65 0.00 20.53
N PRO A 14 -7.13 -1.01 19.77
CA PRO A 14 -7.11 -0.99 18.31
C PRO A 14 -7.80 0.24 17.71
N ALA A 15 -8.88 0.72 18.36
CA ALA A 15 -9.60 1.91 17.93
C ALA A 15 -8.77 3.19 18.11
N LEU A 16 -8.02 3.29 19.22
CA LEU A 16 -7.13 4.43 19.49
C LEU A 16 -5.94 4.43 18.52
N LYS A 17 -5.37 3.26 18.26
CA LYS A 17 -4.30 3.08 17.27
C LYS A 17 -4.76 3.55 15.89
N ARG A 18 -5.92 3.10 15.42
CA ARG A 18 -6.51 3.54 14.14
C ARG A 18 -6.74 5.06 14.11
N ALA A 19 -7.31 5.63 15.16
CA ALA A 19 -7.60 7.08 15.22
C ALA A 19 -6.31 7.91 15.19
N ALA A 20 -5.26 7.50 15.88
CA ALA A 20 -3.97 8.18 15.90
C ALA A 20 -3.27 8.11 14.55
N TRP A 21 -3.21 6.93 13.93
CA TRP A 21 -2.65 6.78 12.59
C TRP A 21 -3.45 7.54 11.55
N LYS A 22 -4.80 7.48 11.60
CA LYS A 22 -5.68 8.29 10.75
C LYS A 22 -5.36 9.77 10.84
N TRP A 23 -5.30 10.32 12.06
CA TRP A 23 -4.98 11.73 12.28
C TRP A 23 -3.59 12.10 11.74
N TRP A 24 -2.59 11.23 11.96
CA TRP A 24 -1.22 11.44 11.49
C TRP A 24 -1.13 11.47 9.96
N TYR A 25 -1.69 10.46 9.29
CA TYR A 25 -1.66 10.37 7.82
C TYR A 25 -2.49 11.48 7.16
N GLN A 26 -3.64 11.83 7.71
CA GLN A 26 -4.41 12.99 7.22
C GLN A 26 -3.62 14.29 7.34
N ARG A 27 -2.87 14.48 8.45
CA ARG A 27 -2.02 15.66 8.64
C ARG A 27 -0.82 15.67 7.69
N LEU A 28 -0.20 14.52 7.43
CA LEU A 28 0.87 14.36 6.45
C LEU A 28 0.35 14.62 5.01
N ALA A 29 -0.80 14.10 4.66
CA ALA A 29 -1.43 14.34 3.36
C ALA A 29 -1.77 15.82 3.15
N HIS A 30 -2.24 16.52 4.20
CA HIS A 30 -2.50 17.96 4.14
C HIS A 30 -1.24 18.80 3.91
N ARG A 31 -0.12 18.46 4.58
CA ARG A 31 1.15 19.19 4.42
C ARG A 31 1.81 18.95 3.07
N GLY A 32 1.50 17.85 2.40
CA GLY A 32 2.08 17.48 1.11
C GLY A 32 1.19 17.74 -0.10
N ARG A 33 0.10 18.52 0.03
CA ARG A 33 -0.79 18.84 -1.10
C ARG A 33 -0.11 19.62 -2.22
N GLU A 34 0.96 20.34 -1.92
CA GLU A 34 1.73 21.15 -2.87
C GLU A 34 2.97 20.43 -3.41
N THR A 35 3.22 19.19 -2.99
CA THR A 35 4.41 18.43 -3.41
C THR A 35 4.03 17.28 -4.33
N ASP A 36 4.90 16.99 -5.32
CA ASP A 36 4.78 15.84 -6.22
C ASP A 36 5.23 14.52 -5.56
N TRP A 37 5.39 14.52 -4.24
CA TRP A 37 5.80 13.35 -3.48
C TRP A 37 4.69 12.29 -3.44
N SER A 38 4.87 11.20 -4.17
CA SER A 38 3.88 10.15 -4.39
C SER A 38 4.14 8.84 -3.64
N PHE A 39 5.35 8.62 -3.11
CA PHE A 39 5.72 7.41 -2.37
C PHE A 39 5.82 7.67 -0.88
N MET A 40 5.41 6.68 -0.05
CA MET A 40 5.43 6.78 1.41
C MET A 40 6.16 5.60 2.09
N ASN A 41 6.73 4.68 1.30
CA ASN A 41 7.52 3.56 1.79
C ASN A 41 8.97 3.97 2.09
N TYR A 42 9.72 3.10 2.78
CA TYR A 42 11.14 3.33 3.13
C TYR A 42 12.11 2.98 2.01
N GLY A 43 11.61 2.31 0.94
CA GLY A 43 12.43 1.87 -0.16
C GLY A 43 13.13 0.53 0.07
N PHE A 44 13.77 0.02 -0.97
CA PHE A 44 14.47 -1.26 -0.98
C PHE A 44 15.74 -1.19 -1.83
N THR A 45 16.80 -1.86 -1.35
CA THR A 45 18.02 -2.11 -2.12
C THR A 45 18.44 -3.56 -1.93
N PRO A 46 18.64 -4.33 -3.02
CA PRO A 46 19.15 -5.69 -2.94
C PRO A 46 20.52 -5.75 -2.26
N ARG A 47 20.79 -6.79 -1.46
CA ARG A 47 22.07 -6.94 -0.75
C ARG A 47 23.26 -7.16 -1.69
N ASN A 48 23.04 -7.76 -2.84
CA ASN A 48 24.05 -8.00 -3.87
C ASN A 48 24.35 -6.77 -4.75
N GLY A 49 23.63 -5.68 -4.56
CA GLY A 49 23.85 -4.42 -5.28
C GLY A 49 23.45 -4.42 -6.75
N GLU A 50 22.97 -5.52 -7.30
CA GLU A 50 22.48 -5.59 -8.68
C GLU A 50 21.09 -5.00 -8.78
N ILE A 51 20.97 -3.87 -9.47
CA ILE A 51 19.72 -3.21 -9.78
C ILE A 51 19.51 -3.34 -11.28
N THR A 52 18.60 -4.21 -11.67
CA THR A 52 18.29 -4.48 -13.09
C THR A 52 17.05 -3.72 -13.57
N LEU A 53 16.33 -3.04 -12.68
CA LEU A 53 15.10 -2.32 -13.02
C LEU A 53 15.41 -1.10 -13.89
N GLU A 54 14.94 -1.13 -15.12
CA GLU A 54 14.97 0.02 -16.03
C GLU A 54 13.79 0.94 -15.75
N LEU A 55 14.09 2.21 -15.48
CA LEU A 55 13.08 3.24 -15.20
C LEU A 55 13.11 4.33 -16.26
N LEU A 56 11.95 4.94 -16.48
CA LEU A 56 11.85 6.18 -17.23
C LEU A 56 12.57 7.31 -16.46
N PRO A 57 13.16 8.31 -17.15
CA PRO A 57 13.94 9.37 -16.50
C PRO A 57 13.19 10.11 -15.38
N GLN A 58 11.87 10.30 -15.52
CA GLN A 58 11.05 10.96 -14.50
C GLN A 58 10.84 10.12 -13.23
N ASP A 59 11.03 8.81 -13.29
CA ASP A 59 10.85 7.90 -12.16
C ASP A 59 12.15 7.67 -11.36
N GLU A 60 13.30 8.05 -11.93
CA GLU A 60 14.62 7.79 -11.32
C GLU A 60 14.79 8.43 -9.94
N ALA A 61 14.22 9.60 -9.71
CA ALA A 61 14.28 10.26 -8.39
C ALA A 61 13.60 9.43 -7.28
N ASN A 62 12.69 8.53 -7.65
CA ASN A 62 11.95 7.65 -6.75
C ASN A 62 12.44 6.20 -6.77
N ARG A 63 13.58 5.91 -7.39
CA ARG A 63 14.10 4.55 -7.63
C ARG A 63 14.03 3.63 -6.41
N LEU A 64 14.50 4.07 -5.25
CA LEU A 64 14.51 3.23 -4.05
C LEU A 64 13.10 2.84 -3.60
N PHE A 65 12.15 3.77 -3.67
CA PHE A 65 10.76 3.52 -3.33
C PHE A 65 10.10 2.58 -4.33
N ILE A 66 10.36 2.78 -5.61
CA ILE A 66 9.87 1.96 -6.73
C ILE A 66 10.41 0.54 -6.65
N GLN A 67 11.69 0.34 -6.27
CA GLN A 67 12.28 -0.98 -6.12
C GLN A 67 11.56 -1.87 -5.10
N LEU A 68 10.99 -1.29 -4.03
CA LEU A 68 10.20 -2.07 -3.08
C LEU A 68 8.88 -2.56 -3.72
N TYR A 69 8.23 -1.71 -4.52
CA TYR A 69 7.04 -2.10 -5.25
C TYR A 69 7.33 -3.11 -6.36
N ASP A 70 8.45 -2.94 -7.07
CA ASP A 70 8.89 -3.90 -8.07
C ASP A 70 9.18 -5.26 -7.45
N TYR A 71 9.88 -5.29 -6.31
CA TYR A 71 10.13 -6.51 -5.55
C TYR A 71 8.81 -7.21 -5.17
N ALA A 72 7.82 -6.49 -4.66
CA ALA A 72 6.53 -7.05 -4.30
C ALA A 72 5.74 -7.54 -5.53
N ALA A 73 5.71 -6.75 -6.60
CA ALA A 73 4.94 -7.01 -7.81
C ALA A 73 5.52 -8.17 -8.64
N SER A 74 6.86 -8.27 -8.71
CA SER A 74 7.55 -9.31 -9.49
C SER A 74 7.40 -10.73 -8.92
N GLN A 75 6.88 -10.89 -7.68
CA GLN A 75 6.61 -12.21 -7.10
C GLN A 75 5.36 -12.88 -7.70
N ILE A 76 4.55 -12.15 -8.46
CA ILE A 76 3.28 -12.62 -9.02
C ILE A 76 3.15 -12.21 -10.49
N PRO A 77 2.44 -13.00 -11.34
CA PRO A 77 2.30 -12.73 -12.77
C PRO A 77 1.24 -11.63 -13.03
N ILE A 78 1.51 -10.38 -12.66
CA ILE A 78 0.54 -9.26 -12.68
C ILE A 78 -0.01 -8.92 -14.07
N ASN A 79 0.76 -9.14 -15.12
CA ASN A 79 0.36 -8.75 -16.48
C ASN A 79 -1.02 -9.31 -16.85
N GLY A 80 -1.94 -8.42 -17.23
CA GLY A 80 -3.30 -8.76 -17.62
C GLY A 80 -4.25 -9.09 -16.46
N LEU A 81 -3.79 -9.12 -15.22
CA LEU A 81 -4.62 -9.38 -14.04
C LEU A 81 -5.39 -8.14 -13.58
N LYS A 82 -6.49 -8.36 -12.87
CA LYS A 82 -7.19 -7.33 -12.10
C LYS A 82 -6.60 -7.27 -10.69
N VAL A 83 -5.98 -6.13 -10.35
CA VAL A 83 -5.15 -5.97 -9.16
C VAL A 83 -5.74 -4.93 -8.21
N LEU A 84 -5.66 -5.19 -6.90
CA LEU A 84 -5.97 -4.25 -5.83
C LEU A 84 -4.70 -3.97 -5.01
N GLU A 85 -4.36 -2.70 -4.81
CA GLU A 85 -3.44 -2.28 -3.75
C GLU A 85 -4.24 -1.78 -2.54
N VAL A 86 -4.03 -2.40 -1.37
CA VAL A 86 -4.63 -1.96 -0.10
C VAL A 86 -3.62 -1.12 0.67
N GLY A 87 -4.02 0.08 1.06
CA GLY A 87 -3.11 1.06 1.67
C GLY A 87 -2.25 1.79 0.66
N SER A 88 -2.86 2.23 -0.45
CA SER A 88 -2.16 2.84 -1.59
C SER A 88 -1.55 4.22 -1.31
N GLY A 89 -1.87 4.83 -0.18
CA GLY A 89 -1.35 6.13 0.21
C GLY A 89 -1.58 7.19 -0.87
N ARG A 90 -0.50 7.73 -1.40
CA ARG A 90 -0.52 8.76 -2.46
C ARG A 90 -0.49 8.20 -3.88
N GLY A 91 -0.62 6.89 -4.03
CA GLY A 91 -0.81 6.21 -5.31
C GLY A 91 0.45 5.96 -6.14
N GLY A 92 1.65 6.32 -5.65
CA GLY A 92 2.89 6.13 -6.41
C GLY A 92 3.14 4.67 -6.76
N GLY A 93 2.88 3.75 -5.82
CA GLY A 93 3.02 2.31 -6.03
C GLY A 93 2.03 1.78 -7.06
N ALA A 94 0.74 2.06 -6.88
CA ALA A 94 -0.29 1.67 -7.85
C ALA A 94 0.01 2.19 -9.25
N SER A 95 0.44 3.45 -9.36
CA SER A 95 0.85 4.06 -10.64
C SER A 95 2.05 3.34 -11.26
N PHE A 96 3.08 3.02 -10.47
CA PHE A 96 4.23 2.27 -10.94
C PHE A 96 3.81 0.88 -11.44
N VAL A 97 3.08 0.11 -10.64
CA VAL A 97 2.62 -1.23 -11.01
C VAL A 97 1.79 -1.20 -12.29
N THR A 98 0.91 -0.21 -12.44
CA THR A 98 0.10 -0.07 -13.66
C THR A 98 0.96 0.17 -14.90
N ARG A 99 1.95 1.06 -14.82
CA ARG A 99 2.78 1.46 -15.96
C ARG A 99 3.85 0.44 -16.35
N TYR A 100 4.35 -0.34 -15.39
CA TYR A 100 5.49 -1.25 -15.62
C TYR A 100 5.13 -2.73 -15.61
N HIS A 101 4.08 -3.13 -14.87
CA HIS A 101 3.64 -4.53 -14.78
C HIS A 101 2.35 -4.81 -15.56
N HIS A 102 1.70 -3.79 -16.13
CA HIS A 102 0.60 -3.89 -17.08
C HIS A 102 -0.59 -4.74 -16.63
N PRO A 103 -1.18 -4.53 -15.44
CA PRO A 103 -2.45 -5.15 -15.09
C PRO A 103 -3.56 -4.71 -16.07
N SER A 104 -4.59 -5.53 -16.25
CA SER A 104 -5.77 -5.14 -17.03
C SER A 104 -6.56 -4.01 -16.34
N GLU A 105 -6.64 -4.07 -15.01
CA GLU A 105 -7.21 -3.04 -14.13
C GLU A 105 -6.40 -2.96 -12.83
N MET A 106 -6.18 -1.74 -12.34
CA MET A 106 -5.57 -1.47 -11.05
C MET A 106 -6.47 -0.59 -10.19
N ALA A 107 -6.77 -1.03 -8.97
CA ALA A 107 -7.44 -0.23 -7.96
C ALA A 107 -6.50 0.03 -6.78
N GLY A 108 -6.33 1.30 -6.39
CA GLY A 108 -5.67 1.68 -5.15
C GLY A 108 -6.71 2.06 -4.10
N LEU A 109 -6.70 1.41 -2.94
CA LEU A 109 -7.57 1.74 -1.82
C LEU A 109 -6.76 2.32 -0.67
N ASP A 110 -7.23 3.43 -0.11
CA ASP A 110 -6.65 4.02 1.10
C ASP A 110 -7.75 4.56 2.03
N TYR A 111 -7.45 4.55 3.33
CA TYR A 111 -8.37 5.05 4.35
C TYR A 111 -8.50 6.57 4.35
N SER A 112 -7.46 7.28 3.91
CA SER A 112 -7.38 8.74 3.91
C SER A 112 -8.03 9.35 2.67
N GLN A 113 -9.15 10.03 2.84
CA GLN A 113 -9.80 10.78 1.76
C GLN A 113 -8.85 11.76 1.07
N SER A 114 -8.02 12.47 1.83
CA SER A 114 -7.07 13.44 1.28
C SER A 114 -5.93 12.78 0.48
N ALA A 115 -5.52 11.55 0.85
CA ALA A 115 -4.57 10.77 0.06
C ALA A 115 -5.20 10.35 -1.29
N ILE A 116 -6.44 9.87 -1.28
CA ILE A 116 -7.18 9.50 -2.48
C ILE A 116 -7.40 10.68 -3.44
N GLU A 117 -7.78 11.84 -2.91
CA GLU A 117 -7.92 13.07 -3.73
C GLU A 117 -6.59 13.45 -4.39
N LEU A 118 -5.49 13.35 -3.64
CA LEU A 118 -4.15 13.61 -4.14
C LEU A 118 -3.74 12.58 -5.21
N SER A 119 -3.94 11.28 -4.95
CA SER A 119 -3.61 10.19 -5.88
C SER A 119 -4.34 10.36 -7.22
N ARG A 120 -5.63 10.65 -7.18
CA ARG A 120 -6.43 10.92 -8.39
C ARG A 120 -5.89 12.10 -9.20
N ARG A 121 -5.39 13.14 -8.52
CA ARG A 121 -4.80 14.31 -9.19
C ARG A 121 -3.43 13.98 -9.80
N LEU A 122 -2.55 13.33 -9.03
CA LEU A 122 -1.18 13.04 -9.46
C LEU A 122 -1.13 12.03 -10.61
N HIS A 123 -2.05 11.06 -10.62
CA HIS A 123 -2.02 9.93 -11.54
C HIS A 123 -3.21 9.91 -12.51
N LYS A 124 -3.83 11.07 -12.77
CA LYS A 124 -5.02 11.22 -13.64
C LYS A 124 -4.79 10.72 -15.07
N ASP A 125 -3.55 10.74 -15.55
CA ASP A 125 -3.18 10.38 -16.91
C ASP A 125 -2.75 8.90 -17.03
N VAL A 126 -2.79 8.13 -15.93
CA VAL A 126 -2.50 6.70 -15.96
C VAL A 126 -3.79 5.94 -16.26
N SER A 127 -3.84 5.33 -17.44
CA SER A 127 -4.98 4.50 -17.84
C SER A 127 -5.08 3.24 -16.97
N ASN A 128 -6.30 2.67 -16.87
CA ASN A 128 -6.60 1.45 -16.11
C ASN A 128 -6.28 1.52 -14.60
N LEU A 129 -6.09 2.73 -14.05
CA LEU A 129 -5.84 2.99 -12.64
C LEU A 129 -6.96 3.81 -12.02
N GLN A 130 -7.52 3.33 -10.92
CA GLN A 130 -8.51 4.06 -10.12
C GLN A 130 -8.15 4.07 -8.65
N PHE A 131 -8.61 5.09 -7.93
CA PHE A 131 -8.41 5.22 -6.48
C PHE A 131 -9.73 5.34 -5.75
N VAL A 132 -9.88 4.55 -4.67
CA VAL A 132 -11.12 4.43 -3.88
C VAL A 132 -10.79 4.63 -2.41
N GLN A 133 -11.57 5.46 -1.73
CA GLN A 133 -11.49 5.54 -0.28
C GLN A 133 -12.16 4.32 0.35
N GLY A 134 -11.49 3.68 1.32
CA GLY A 134 -12.05 2.54 2.03
C GLY A 134 -11.23 2.10 3.22
N ASP A 135 -11.79 1.18 4.00
CA ASP A 135 -11.14 0.58 5.16
C ASP A 135 -10.58 -0.80 4.75
N ALA A 136 -9.30 -1.05 5.05
CA ALA A 136 -8.65 -2.34 4.79
C ALA A 136 -9.30 -3.50 5.56
N GLU A 137 -9.93 -3.21 6.71
CA GLU A 137 -10.62 -4.20 7.55
C GLU A 137 -12.09 -4.41 7.14
N SER A 138 -12.57 -3.66 6.11
CA SER A 138 -13.93 -3.77 5.54
C SER A 138 -13.91 -3.29 4.08
N LEU A 139 -13.38 -4.12 3.18
CA LEU A 139 -13.20 -3.77 1.77
C LEU A 139 -14.55 -3.62 1.05
N LEU A 140 -14.71 -2.55 0.29
CA LEU A 140 -15.94 -2.19 -0.42
C LEU A 140 -16.23 -3.03 -1.68
N PHE A 141 -15.36 -3.98 -1.98
CA PHE A 141 -15.44 -4.83 -3.17
C PHE A 141 -16.20 -6.12 -2.88
N GLU A 142 -16.81 -6.68 -3.92
CA GLU A 142 -17.48 -7.97 -3.85
C GLU A 142 -16.48 -9.14 -3.69
N ASP A 143 -16.98 -10.29 -3.28
CA ASP A 143 -16.21 -11.52 -3.20
C ASP A 143 -15.62 -11.90 -4.57
N ASN A 144 -14.43 -12.48 -4.58
CA ASN A 144 -13.81 -13.01 -5.80
C ASN A 144 -13.67 -11.98 -6.93
N THR A 145 -13.38 -10.72 -6.60
CA THR A 145 -13.28 -9.62 -7.56
C THR A 145 -11.91 -9.54 -8.21
N PHE A 146 -10.82 -9.76 -7.45
CA PHE A 146 -9.45 -9.51 -7.88
C PHE A 146 -8.68 -10.82 -8.12
N ASP A 147 -7.78 -10.76 -9.10
CA ASP A 147 -6.83 -11.85 -9.37
C ASP A 147 -5.61 -11.74 -8.45
N ALA A 148 -5.26 -10.51 -8.05
CA ALA A 148 -4.16 -10.25 -7.13
C ALA A 148 -4.45 -9.08 -6.18
N VAL A 149 -3.92 -9.18 -4.96
CA VAL A 149 -3.87 -8.09 -3.98
C VAL A 149 -2.42 -7.81 -3.62
N ILE A 150 -2.06 -6.53 -3.56
CA ILE A 150 -0.73 -6.05 -3.12
C ILE A 150 -0.93 -5.20 -1.86
N ASN A 151 -0.03 -5.35 -0.89
CA ASN A 151 0.04 -4.50 0.28
C ASN A 151 1.51 -4.22 0.61
N VAL A 152 1.91 -2.94 0.56
CA VAL A 152 3.29 -2.52 0.77
C VAL A 152 3.35 -1.50 1.90
N GLU A 153 4.04 -1.85 2.98
CA GLU A 153 4.33 -0.99 4.14
C GLU A 153 3.12 -0.20 4.67
N SER A 154 1.97 -0.86 4.81
CA SER A 154 0.77 -0.20 5.33
C SER A 154 0.06 -0.98 6.44
N SER A 155 0.13 -2.32 6.43
CA SER A 155 -0.63 -3.15 7.36
C SER A 155 -0.19 -3.04 8.82
N HIS A 156 1.00 -2.55 9.10
CA HIS A 156 1.44 -2.22 10.46
C HIS A 156 0.58 -1.14 11.15
N CYS A 157 -0.17 -0.36 10.35
CA CYS A 157 -1.11 0.67 10.83
C CYS A 157 -2.51 0.13 11.13
N TYR A 158 -2.84 -1.10 10.72
CA TYR A 158 -4.18 -1.66 10.86
C TYR A 158 -4.47 -2.06 12.30
N GLY A 159 -5.74 -1.96 12.69
CA GLY A 159 -6.18 -2.30 14.04
C GLY A 159 -6.40 -3.79 14.25
N ASN A 160 -6.80 -4.50 13.19
CA ASN A 160 -7.11 -5.93 13.21
C ASN A 160 -6.54 -6.62 11.98
N MET A 161 -5.34 -7.18 12.12
CA MET A 161 -4.66 -7.86 11.03
C MET A 161 -5.42 -9.10 10.54
N ALA A 162 -6.02 -9.87 11.44
CA ALA A 162 -6.80 -11.06 11.07
C ALA A 162 -8.03 -10.69 10.22
N GLN A 163 -8.70 -9.58 10.55
CA GLN A 163 -9.83 -9.09 9.76
C GLN A 163 -9.37 -8.60 8.38
N PHE A 164 -8.24 -7.90 8.29
CA PHE A 164 -7.64 -7.51 7.02
C PHE A 164 -7.34 -8.72 6.12
N VAL A 165 -6.67 -9.74 6.65
CA VAL A 165 -6.37 -10.97 5.90
C VAL A 165 -7.64 -11.68 5.44
N LYS A 166 -8.68 -11.71 6.28
CA LYS A 166 -10.00 -12.26 5.91
C LYS A 166 -10.63 -11.50 4.75
N GLU A 167 -10.58 -10.17 4.76
CA GLU A 167 -11.08 -9.33 3.66
C GLU A 167 -10.27 -9.53 2.38
N VAL A 168 -8.94 -9.61 2.47
CA VAL A 168 -8.09 -9.94 1.31
C VAL A 168 -8.49 -11.29 0.73
N SER A 169 -8.65 -12.32 1.57
CA SER A 169 -9.08 -13.65 1.12
C SER A 169 -10.46 -13.63 0.46
N ARG A 170 -11.38 -12.82 0.97
CA ARG A 170 -12.74 -12.69 0.45
C ARG A 170 -12.79 -12.07 -0.95
N VAL A 171 -12.02 -10.99 -1.15
CA VAL A 171 -12.03 -10.27 -2.44
C VAL A 171 -11.16 -10.93 -3.51
N LEU A 172 -10.24 -11.81 -3.12
CA LEU A 172 -9.45 -12.61 -4.05
C LEU A 172 -10.28 -13.72 -4.69
N LYS A 173 -10.10 -13.91 -5.98
CA LYS A 173 -10.60 -15.09 -6.68
C LYS A 173 -9.93 -16.36 -6.16
N PRO A 174 -10.59 -17.53 -6.24
CA PRO A 174 -9.92 -18.80 -5.97
C PRO A 174 -8.63 -18.96 -6.80
N GLY A 175 -7.51 -19.24 -6.14
CA GLY A 175 -6.19 -19.30 -6.77
C GLY A 175 -5.53 -17.94 -7.04
N GLY A 176 -6.13 -16.85 -6.58
CA GLY A 176 -5.55 -15.52 -6.67
C GLY A 176 -4.31 -15.33 -5.77
N TYR A 177 -3.57 -14.25 -6.00
CA TYR A 177 -2.29 -13.99 -5.36
C TYR A 177 -2.40 -12.87 -4.31
N PHE A 178 -1.70 -13.05 -3.19
CA PHE A 178 -1.48 -11.97 -2.22
C PHE A 178 0.01 -11.71 -2.05
N SER A 179 0.47 -10.55 -2.50
CA SER A 179 1.83 -10.08 -2.26
C SER A 179 1.84 -9.05 -1.11
N TRP A 180 2.59 -9.36 -0.07
CA TRP A 180 2.64 -8.56 1.14
C TRP A 180 4.08 -8.30 1.58
N VAL A 181 4.43 -7.02 1.72
CA VAL A 181 5.72 -6.55 2.22
C VAL A 181 5.48 -5.49 3.27
N ASP A 182 6.00 -5.70 4.48
CA ASP A 182 5.82 -4.75 5.58
C ASP A 182 6.99 -4.77 6.56
N LEU A 183 7.20 -3.67 7.28
CA LEU A 183 8.12 -3.56 8.39
C LEU A 183 7.42 -3.99 9.68
N ARG A 184 7.97 -5.01 10.33
CA ARG A 184 7.45 -5.54 11.61
C ARG A 184 8.55 -5.62 12.64
N SER A 185 8.24 -5.26 13.90
CA SER A 185 9.11 -5.61 15.00
C SER A 185 9.08 -7.13 15.24
N LYS A 186 10.10 -7.66 15.92
CA LYS A 186 10.14 -9.09 16.27
C LYS A 186 8.93 -9.52 17.10
N GLU A 187 8.46 -8.63 17.97
CA GLU A 187 7.29 -8.86 18.81
C GLU A 187 6.01 -8.97 17.96
N MET A 188 5.87 -8.14 16.93
CA MET A 188 4.73 -8.18 16.01
C MET A 188 4.73 -9.42 15.10
N LEU A 189 5.89 -10.00 14.83
CA LEU A 189 6.00 -11.25 14.06
C LEU A 189 5.44 -12.44 14.84
N ALA A 190 5.68 -12.49 16.16
CA ALA A 190 5.18 -13.56 17.03
C ALA A 190 3.63 -13.58 17.17
N GLU A 191 2.95 -12.48 16.84
CA GLU A 191 1.48 -12.40 16.83
C GLU A 191 0.86 -12.94 15.53
N MET A 192 1.70 -13.31 14.55
CA MET A 192 1.27 -13.74 13.19
C MET A 192 1.46 -15.24 12.95
N GLU A 193 2.10 -15.95 13.88
CA GLU A 193 2.24 -17.41 13.91
C GLU A 193 1.04 -18.06 14.62
#